data_8469f5eb1a2e3992dda6e65c72f7bb90
#
_entry.id   8469f5eb1a2e3992dda6e65c72f7bb90
#
_cell.length_a   1.000
_cell.length_b   1.000
_cell.length_c   1.000
_cell.angle_alpha   90.00
_cell.angle_beta   90.00
_cell.angle_gamma   90.00
#
_symmetry.space_group_name_H-M   'P 1'
#
loop_
_entity.id
_entity.type
_entity.pdbx_description
1 polymer ?
#
loop_
_entity_poly.entity_id
_entity_poly.type
_entity_poly.pdbx_seq_one_letter_code
_entity_poly.pdbx_strand_id
1 'polypeptide(L)'
;SLHDALPIFSTFNLHWVSTLSMRLGSILAAAVSTWIVFRTGTLIHSARAGWVAALLYTCSIYTSIIAGLFIMPDSPQLLFFTWSIYWMAKWVIKPQQFNWINWIGLGCLIGLATLSKVHGLYLWAGFGGFLLFHQIRTLKQPFLYIAILVTLCFVLPILYWNLGNDFITYKFHSKRVLHSGIQLASFTQQILGEFLYQNPLVYISC
;
A
#
# COMPACT_ATOMS: atom_id res chain seq x y z
N SER A 1 -9.40 -9.07 -19.21
CA SER A 1 -8.08 -9.22 -19.88
C SER A 1 -7.75 -7.94 -20.62
N LEU A 2 -6.49 -7.76 -21.03
CA LEU A 2 -6.04 -6.58 -21.81
C LEU A 2 -6.85 -6.44 -23.12
N HIS A 3 -7.32 -7.54 -23.68
CA HIS A 3 -8.18 -7.60 -24.87
C HIS A 3 -9.55 -6.94 -24.68
N ASP A 4 -10.08 -6.95 -23.47
CA ASP A 4 -11.40 -6.37 -23.17
C ASP A 4 -11.33 -4.85 -23.00
N ALA A 5 -10.16 -4.31 -22.71
CA ALA A 5 -9.93 -2.87 -22.61
C ALA A 5 -9.68 -2.19 -23.97
N LEU A 6 -9.22 -2.93 -24.98
CA LEU A 6 -8.93 -2.41 -26.33
C LEU A 6 -10.11 -1.68 -27.00
N PRO A 7 -11.37 -2.17 -26.91
CA PRO A 7 -12.52 -1.48 -27.50
C PRO A 7 -12.78 -0.10 -26.89
N ILE A 8 -12.53 0.06 -25.57
CA ILE A 8 -12.72 1.33 -24.87
C ILE A 8 -11.73 2.37 -25.40
N PHE A 9 -10.47 1.96 -25.60
CA PHE A 9 -9.43 2.86 -26.14
C PHE A 9 -9.64 3.22 -27.60
N SER A 10 -10.18 2.32 -28.42
CA SER A 10 -10.51 2.60 -29.82
C SER A 10 -11.66 3.59 -29.96
N THR A 11 -12.65 3.56 -29.05
CA THR A 11 -13.78 4.46 -29.03
C THR A 11 -13.38 5.92 -28.76
N PHE A 12 -12.29 6.13 -28.01
CA PHE A 12 -11.75 7.46 -27.72
C PHE A 12 -10.67 7.95 -28.71
N ASN A 13 -10.47 7.23 -29.84
CA ASN A 13 -9.47 7.59 -30.85
C ASN A 13 -8.03 7.75 -30.28
N LEU A 14 -7.73 7.03 -29.21
CA LEU A 14 -6.45 7.10 -28.50
C LEU A 14 -5.39 6.19 -29.18
N HIS A 15 -5.15 6.42 -30.47
CA HIS A 15 -4.06 5.76 -31.23
C HIS A 15 -2.64 6.02 -30.65
N TRP A 16 -2.54 6.92 -29.66
CA TRP A 16 -1.29 7.36 -29.04
C TRP A 16 -0.98 6.65 -27.72
N VAL A 17 -1.83 5.73 -27.26
CA VAL A 17 -1.56 5.00 -26.03
C VAL A 17 -0.52 3.92 -26.30
N SER A 18 0.75 4.32 -26.29
CA SER A 18 1.86 3.38 -26.32
C SER A 18 1.94 2.60 -25.01
N THR A 19 2.57 1.44 -25.04
CA THR A 19 2.85 0.64 -23.83
C THR A 19 3.53 1.47 -22.74
N LEU A 20 4.28 2.49 -23.12
CA LEU A 20 4.96 3.43 -22.22
C LEU A 20 3.94 4.32 -21.49
N SER A 21 2.97 4.91 -22.20
CA SER A 21 1.97 5.78 -21.56
C SER A 21 1.10 5.02 -20.56
N MET A 22 0.78 3.75 -20.80
CA MET A 22 0.08 2.91 -19.83
C MET A 22 0.92 2.64 -18.56
N ARG A 23 2.25 2.59 -18.69
CA ARG A 23 3.16 2.36 -17.55
C ARG A 23 3.57 3.64 -16.82
N LEU A 24 3.32 4.82 -17.39
CA LEU A 24 3.68 6.09 -16.75
C LEU A 24 3.08 6.23 -15.35
N GLY A 25 1.84 5.78 -15.14
CA GLY A 25 1.21 5.79 -13.82
C GLY A 25 2.00 5.00 -12.77
N SER A 26 2.45 3.79 -13.10
CA SER A 26 3.25 2.95 -12.21
C SER A 26 4.64 3.55 -11.96
N ILE A 27 5.28 4.07 -13.00
CA ILE A 27 6.60 4.72 -12.90
C ILE A 27 6.53 5.96 -12.00
N LEU A 28 5.52 6.81 -12.19
CA LEU A 28 5.31 7.99 -11.36
C LEU A 28 5.00 7.61 -9.91
N ALA A 29 4.13 6.61 -9.70
CA ALA A 29 3.84 6.10 -8.37
C ALA A 29 5.10 5.59 -7.66
N ALA A 30 5.97 4.84 -8.34
CA ALA A 30 7.22 4.35 -7.80
C ALA A 30 8.18 5.51 -7.46
N ALA A 31 8.33 6.50 -8.35
CA ALA A 31 9.17 7.67 -8.10
C ALA A 31 8.71 8.48 -6.89
N VAL A 32 7.40 8.74 -6.79
CA VAL A 32 6.81 9.46 -5.64
C VAL A 32 6.95 8.63 -4.37
N SER A 33 6.73 7.31 -4.42
CA SER A 33 6.93 6.42 -3.27
C SER A 33 8.37 6.46 -2.76
N THR A 34 9.36 6.40 -3.67
CA THR A 34 10.79 6.52 -3.32
C THR A 34 11.08 7.86 -2.63
N TRP A 35 10.53 8.96 -3.15
CA TRP A 35 10.67 10.27 -2.52
C TRP A 35 10.03 10.33 -1.14
N ILE A 36 8.86 9.72 -0.96
CA ILE A 36 8.18 9.63 0.35
C ILE A 36 9.01 8.82 1.33
N VAL A 37 9.58 7.68 0.91
CA VAL A 37 10.47 6.87 1.75
C VAL A 37 11.71 7.66 2.17
N PHE A 38 12.32 8.42 1.26
CA PHE A 38 13.39 9.37 1.59
C PHE A 38 12.96 10.37 2.68
N ARG A 39 11.79 11.00 2.50
CA ARG A 39 11.24 11.96 3.47
C ARG A 39 10.93 11.32 4.82
N THR A 40 10.47 10.07 4.82
CA THR A 40 10.19 9.31 6.06
C THR A 40 11.48 9.03 6.82
N GLY A 41 12.51 8.51 6.17
CA GLY A 41 13.81 8.26 6.78
C GLY A 41 14.47 9.55 7.29
N THR A 42 14.34 10.66 6.55
CA THR A 42 14.82 11.97 6.96
C THR A 42 14.06 12.50 8.19
N LEU A 43 12.76 12.26 8.25
CA LEU A 43 11.92 12.68 9.37
C LEU A 43 12.24 11.90 10.65
N ILE A 44 12.49 10.60 10.54
CA ILE A 44 12.73 9.70 11.68
C ILE A 44 14.14 9.90 12.25
N HIS A 45 15.14 10.05 11.40
CA HIS A 45 16.54 10.07 11.85
C HIS A 45 17.36 11.22 11.22
N SER A 46 17.70 11.13 9.92
CA SER A 46 18.58 12.10 9.25
C SER A 46 18.47 12.01 7.73
N ALA A 47 18.98 13.02 7.02
CA ALA A 47 19.03 13.00 5.56
C ALA A 47 19.82 11.81 5.01
N ARG A 48 20.89 11.38 5.68
CA ARG A 48 21.66 10.18 5.30
C ARG A 48 20.81 8.91 5.41
N ALA A 49 20.06 8.75 6.51
CA ALA A 49 19.14 7.63 6.69
C ALA A 49 18.02 7.64 5.60
N GLY A 50 17.52 8.83 5.25
CA GLY A 50 16.57 8.99 4.14
C GLY A 50 17.13 8.50 2.81
N TRP A 51 18.36 8.86 2.46
CA TRP A 51 19.01 8.39 1.24
C TRP A 51 19.22 6.87 1.23
N VAL A 52 19.71 6.31 2.34
CA VAL A 52 19.87 4.85 2.47
C VAL A 52 18.54 4.13 2.32
N ALA A 53 17.49 4.61 2.99
CA ALA A 53 16.15 4.03 2.88
C ALA A 53 15.61 4.07 1.44
N ALA A 54 15.77 5.21 0.74
CA ALA A 54 15.34 5.36 -0.65
C ALA A 54 16.12 4.43 -1.59
N LEU A 55 17.44 4.29 -1.40
CA LEU A 55 18.26 3.36 -2.16
C LEU A 55 17.84 1.91 -1.94
N LEU A 56 17.69 1.48 -0.68
CA LEU A 56 17.25 0.13 -0.35
C LEU A 56 15.85 -0.16 -0.93
N TYR A 57 14.94 0.81 -0.86
CA TYR A 57 13.61 0.72 -1.45
C TYR A 57 13.69 0.53 -2.97
N THR A 58 14.50 1.33 -3.66
CA THR A 58 14.64 1.26 -5.12
C THR A 58 15.40 0.01 -5.57
N CYS A 59 16.33 -0.52 -4.76
CA CYS A 59 17.05 -1.76 -5.06
C CYS A 59 16.20 -3.03 -4.82
N SER A 60 15.01 -2.91 -4.22
CA SER A 60 14.10 -4.03 -4.11
C SER A 60 13.46 -4.37 -5.47
N ILE A 61 13.51 -5.64 -5.86
CA ILE A 61 12.89 -6.12 -7.11
C ILE A 61 11.38 -5.88 -7.07
N TYR A 62 10.75 -6.05 -5.92
CA TYR A 62 9.32 -5.85 -5.78
C TYR A 62 8.91 -4.40 -6.06
N THR A 63 9.59 -3.43 -5.46
CA THR A 63 9.21 -2.02 -5.58
C THR A 63 9.60 -1.40 -6.91
N SER A 64 10.73 -1.80 -7.49
CA SER A 64 11.24 -1.24 -8.74
C SER A 64 10.67 -1.92 -9.98
N ILE A 65 10.62 -3.25 -10.00
CA ILE A 65 10.19 -4.00 -11.18
C ILE A 65 8.70 -4.33 -11.10
N ILE A 66 8.26 -5.00 -10.04
CA ILE A 66 6.87 -5.50 -9.98
C ILE A 66 5.89 -4.34 -9.83
N ALA A 67 6.09 -3.46 -8.87
CA ALA A 67 5.21 -2.33 -8.65
C ALA A 67 5.59 -1.09 -9.47
N GLY A 68 6.85 -0.95 -9.89
CA GLY A 68 7.34 0.22 -10.62
C GLY A 68 7.15 0.15 -12.13
N LEU A 69 7.21 -1.04 -12.75
CA LEU A 69 7.14 -1.20 -14.21
C LEU A 69 5.88 -1.92 -14.69
N PHE A 70 5.32 -2.81 -13.90
CA PHE A 70 4.12 -3.53 -14.30
C PHE A 70 2.85 -2.72 -13.98
N ILE A 71 1.83 -2.88 -14.83
CA ILE A 71 0.50 -2.30 -14.62
C ILE A 71 -0.23 -3.21 -13.64
N MET A 72 0.01 -3.03 -12.37
CA MET A 72 -0.57 -3.83 -11.29
C MET A 72 -1.18 -2.92 -10.21
N PRO A 73 -2.18 -3.41 -9.46
CA PRO A 73 -2.75 -2.66 -8.33
C PRO A 73 -1.74 -2.41 -7.21
N ASP A 74 -0.59 -3.09 -7.23
CA ASP A 74 0.52 -2.90 -6.30
C ASP A 74 1.17 -1.51 -6.40
N SER A 75 1.21 -0.91 -7.60
CA SER A 75 1.80 0.42 -7.81
C SER A 75 1.07 1.53 -7.02
N PRO A 76 -0.24 1.75 -7.20
CA PRO A 76 -0.97 2.73 -6.40
C PRO A 76 -1.08 2.31 -4.94
N GLN A 77 -1.13 1.01 -4.63
CA GLN A 77 -1.12 0.55 -3.25
C GLN A 77 0.14 1.00 -2.53
N LEU A 78 1.34 0.76 -3.07
CA LEU A 78 2.60 1.15 -2.44
C LEU A 78 2.70 2.67 -2.27
N LEU A 79 2.22 3.45 -3.24
CA LEU A 79 2.19 4.90 -3.14
C LEU A 79 1.39 5.35 -1.91
N PHE A 80 0.15 4.93 -1.80
CA PHE A 80 -0.71 5.32 -0.69
C PHE A 80 -0.27 4.70 0.64
N PHE A 81 0.30 3.50 0.60
CA PHE A 81 0.83 2.81 1.77
C PHE A 81 2.04 3.55 2.37
N THR A 82 3.04 3.88 1.55
CA THR A 82 4.22 4.63 1.99
C THR A 82 3.84 6.04 2.46
N TRP A 83 2.88 6.67 1.80
CA TRP A 83 2.40 7.99 2.20
C TRP A 83 1.67 7.96 3.55
N SER A 84 0.86 6.92 3.79
CA SER A 84 0.22 6.70 5.08
C SER A 84 1.24 6.51 6.20
N ILE A 85 2.28 5.71 5.98
CA ILE A 85 3.39 5.51 6.94
C ILE A 85 4.09 6.85 7.24
N TYR A 86 4.37 7.66 6.22
CA TYR A 86 4.97 8.99 6.42
C TYR A 86 4.09 9.87 7.33
N TRP A 87 2.77 9.88 7.11
CA TRP A 87 1.87 10.67 7.93
C TRP A 87 1.74 10.14 9.35
N MET A 88 1.70 8.82 9.54
CA MET A 88 1.75 8.20 10.87
C MET A 88 3.04 8.56 11.60
N ALA A 89 4.20 8.46 10.93
CA ALA A 89 5.48 8.86 11.50
C ALA A 89 5.52 10.36 11.85
N LYS A 90 4.98 11.21 10.97
CA LYS A 90 4.87 12.65 11.22
C LYS A 90 4.01 12.95 12.45
N TRP A 91 2.90 12.23 12.62
CA TRP A 91 2.06 12.36 13.81
C TRP A 91 2.80 11.94 15.09
N VAL A 92 3.53 10.83 15.05
CA VAL A 92 4.31 10.34 16.22
C VAL A 92 5.38 11.33 16.63
N ILE A 93 6.10 11.92 15.67
CA ILE A 93 7.26 12.78 15.92
C ILE A 93 6.84 14.24 16.21
N LYS A 94 5.80 14.72 15.51
CA LYS A 94 5.33 16.12 15.57
C LYS A 94 3.80 16.18 15.75
N PRO A 95 3.25 15.69 16.86
CA PRO A 95 1.79 15.61 17.05
C PRO A 95 1.11 16.99 17.02
N GLN A 96 1.81 18.07 17.44
CA GLN A 96 1.25 19.41 17.43
C GLN A 96 0.99 19.98 16.01
N GLN A 97 1.65 19.44 14.99
CA GLN A 97 1.47 19.83 13.59
C GLN A 97 0.36 19.02 12.89
N PHE A 98 -0.25 18.10 13.61
CA PHE A 98 -1.25 17.20 13.05
C PHE A 98 -2.65 17.65 13.45
N ASN A 99 -3.36 18.29 12.52
CA ASN A 99 -4.72 18.81 12.72
C ASN A 99 -5.79 17.82 12.22
N TRP A 100 -7.06 18.17 12.36
CA TRP A 100 -8.18 17.34 11.93
C TRP A 100 -8.17 17.02 10.42
N ILE A 101 -7.68 17.95 9.57
CA ILE A 101 -7.54 17.73 8.12
C ILE A 101 -6.53 16.61 7.83
N ASN A 102 -5.44 16.56 8.61
CA ASN A 102 -4.45 15.50 8.46
C ASN A 102 -5.02 14.11 8.82
N TRP A 103 -5.93 14.05 9.80
CA TRP A 103 -6.62 12.80 10.13
C TRP A 103 -7.55 12.34 9.00
N ILE A 104 -8.31 13.25 8.40
CA ILE A 104 -9.13 12.95 7.21
C ILE A 104 -8.23 12.47 6.07
N GLY A 105 -7.13 13.19 5.80
CA GLY A 105 -6.19 12.80 4.75
C GLY A 105 -5.55 11.44 5.00
N LEU A 106 -5.22 11.09 6.26
CA LEU A 106 -4.74 9.75 6.62
C LEU A 106 -5.80 8.69 6.31
N GLY A 107 -7.06 8.95 6.68
CA GLY A 107 -8.18 8.07 6.34
C GLY A 107 -8.36 7.87 4.84
N CYS A 108 -8.24 8.93 4.04
CA CYS A 108 -8.28 8.88 2.59
C CYS A 108 -7.12 8.04 2.02
N LEU A 109 -5.89 8.25 2.49
CA LEU A 109 -4.72 7.53 2.02
C LEU A 109 -4.83 6.02 2.30
N ILE A 110 -5.24 5.64 3.51
CA ILE A 110 -5.47 4.23 3.86
C ILE A 110 -6.64 3.66 3.06
N GLY A 111 -7.71 4.44 2.86
CA GLY A 111 -8.84 4.06 2.04
C GLY A 111 -8.45 3.78 0.59
N LEU A 112 -7.66 4.66 -0.03
CA LEU A 112 -7.12 4.49 -1.39
C LEU A 112 -6.15 3.30 -1.49
N ALA A 113 -5.31 3.09 -0.47
CA ALA A 113 -4.47 1.90 -0.40
C ALA A 113 -5.31 0.62 -0.36
N THR A 114 -6.42 0.64 0.40
CA THR A 114 -7.34 -0.51 0.54
C THR A 114 -8.14 -0.76 -0.73
N LEU A 115 -8.56 0.29 -1.45
CA LEU A 115 -9.19 0.17 -2.77
C LEU A 115 -8.25 -0.47 -3.79
N SER A 116 -6.97 -0.12 -3.74
CA SER A 116 -5.97 -0.72 -4.62
C SER A 116 -5.76 -2.19 -4.28
N LYS A 117 -5.65 -2.52 -3.01
CA LYS A 117 -5.51 -3.90 -2.51
C LYS A 117 -5.92 -3.96 -1.04
N VAL A 118 -6.70 -4.96 -0.69
CA VAL A 118 -7.25 -5.18 0.67
C VAL A 118 -6.19 -5.10 1.79
N HIS A 119 -4.94 -5.39 1.48
CA HIS A 119 -3.79 -5.29 2.39
C HIS A 119 -3.56 -3.87 2.96
N GLY A 120 -4.16 -2.82 2.36
CA GLY A 120 -4.17 -1.47 2.92
C GLY A 120 -4.72 -1.41 4.35
N LEU A 121 -5.65 -2.30 4.72
CA LEU A 121 -6.19 -2.39 6.07
C LEU A 121 -5.16 -2.76 7.15
N TYR A 122 -4.06 -3.42 6.78
CA TYR A 122 -2.98 -3.73 7.73
C TYR A 122 -2.33 -2.49 8.32
N LEU A 123 -2.41 -1.34 7.65
CA LEU A 123 -1.98 -0.05 8.19
C LEU A 123 -2.75 0.31 9.46
N TRP A 124 -4.07 0.07 9.50
CA TRP A 124 -4.86 0.28 10.71
C TRP A 124 -4.52 -0.72 11.80
N ALA A 125 -4.25 -1.99 11.46
CA ALA A 125 -3.84 -3.00 12.43
C ALA A 125 -2.48 -2.62 13.06
N GLY A 126 -1.49 -2.26 12.25
CA GLY A 126 -0.17 -1.83 12.73
C GLY A 126 -0.23 -0.54 13.54
N PHE A 127 -0.93 0.49 13.04
CA PHE A 127 -1.06 1.76 13.73
C PHE A 127 -1.87 1.63 15.01
N GLY A 128 -2.98 0.87 14.97
CA GLY A 128 -3.78 0.57 16.15
C GLY A 128 -3.00 -0.18 17.24
N GLY A 129 -2.20 -1.17 16.83
CA GLY A 129 -1.29 -1.86 17.74
C GLY A 129 -0.28 -0.90 18.38
N PHE A 130 0.36 -0.03 17.57
CA PHE A 130 1.26 1.00 18.09
C PHE A 130 0.55 1.92 19.10
N LEU A 131 -0.66 2.38 18.80
CA LEU A 131 -1.43 3.24 19.71
C LEU A 131 -1.77 2.54 21.02
N LEU A 132 -2.14 1.26 20.98
CA LEU A 132 -2.46 0.47 22.16
C LEU A 132 -1.27 0.33 23.11
N PHE A 133 -0.08 0.07 22.57
CA PHE A 133 1.11 -0.16 23.39
C PHE A 133 1.85 1.12 23.81
N HIS A 134 1.80 2.19 23.00
CA HIS A 134 2.63 3.38 23.21
C HIS A 134 1.83 4.66 23.45
N GLN A 135 0.61 4.80 22.90
CA GLN A 135 -0.13 6.06 22.86
C GLN A 135 -1.64 5.86 23.11
N ILE A 136 -1.99 5.11 24.15
CA ILE A 136 -3.37 4.75 24.46
C ILE A 136 -4.32 5.96 24.59
N ARG A 137 -3.79 7.12 25.02
CA ARG A 137 -4.57 8.36 25.14
C ARG A 137 -5.13 8.85 23.80
N THR A 138 -4.47 8.52 22.69
CA THR A 138 -4.91 8.90 21.36
C THR A 138 -6.18 8.17 20.93
N LEU A 139 -6.42 6.99 21.49
CA LEU A 139 -7.67 6.27 21.26
C LEU A 139 -8.90 7.03 21.75
N LYS A 140 -8.72 8.04 22.63
CA LYS A 140 -9.82 8.91 23.09
C LYS A 140 -10.04 10.12 22.17
N GLN A 141 -9.21 10.32 21.13
CA GLN A 141 -9.35 11.46 20.23
C GLN A 141 -10.42 11.20 19.16
N PRO A 142 -11.41 12.08 19.01
CA PRO A 142 -12.50 11.88 18.04
C PRO A 142 -12.00 11.87 16.59
N PHE A 143 -10.93 12.60 16.30
CA PHE A 143 -10.36 12.68 14.94
C PHE A 143 -9.82 11.35 14.41
N LEU A 144 -9.35 10.46 15.29
CA LEU A 144 -8.96 9.09 14.92
C LEU A 144 -10.16 8.32 14.34
N TYR A 145 -11.31 8.43 14.99
CA TYR A 145 -12.53 7.75 14.52
C TYR A 145 -13.07 8.35 13.23
N ILE A 146 -12.90 9.66 13.02
CA ILE A 146 -13.21 10.30 11.74
C ILE A 146 -12.33 9.70 10.62
N ALA A 147 -11.03 9.53 10.87
CA ALA A 147 -10.13 8.90 9.89
C ALA A 147 -10.54 7.46 9.57
N ILE A 148 -10.92 6.68 10.57
CA ILE A 148 -11.44 5.31 10.38
C ILE A 148 -12.75 5.34 9.56
N LEU A 149 -13.67 6.25 9.88
CA LEU A 149 -14.93 6.38 9.15
C LEU A 149 -14.69 6.76 7.68
N VAL A 150 -13.78 7.68 7.41
CA VAL A 150 -13.38 8.03 6.05
C VAL A 150 -12.84 6.80 5.32
N THR A 151 -11.94 6.02 5.94
CA THR A 151 -11.46 4.77 5.34
C THR A 151 -12.60 3.80 5.04
N LEU A 152 -13.57 3.65 5.96
CA LEU A 152 -14.73 2.79 5.75
C LEU A 152 -15.57 3.23 4.56
N CYS A 153 -15.73 4.54 4.32
CA CYS A 153 -16.40 5.04 3.12
C CYS A 153 -15.75 4.54 1.82
N PHE A 154 -14.42 4.43 1.77
CA PHE A 154 -13.72 3.84 0.62
C PHE A 154 -13.89 2.32 0.53
N VAL A 155 -14.12 1.63 1.63
CA VAL A 155 -14.34 0.17 1.65
C VAL A 155 -15.77 -0.20 1.28
N LEU A 156 -16.75 0.70 1.51
CA LEU A 156 -18.16 0.45 1.20
C LEU A 156 -18.44 -0.04 -0.23
N PRO A 157 -17.85 0.53 -1.29
CA PRO A 157 -18.07 0.04 -2.66
C PRO A 157 -17.62 -1.42 -2.83
N ILE A 158 -16.51 -1.81 -2.19
CA ILE A 158 -16.01 -3.20 -2.24
C ILE A 158 -17.01 -4.14 -1.55
N LEU A 159 -17.50 -3.74 -0.38
CA LEU A 159 -18.50 -4.52 0.37
C LEU A 159 -19.80 -4.64 -0.40
N TYR A 160 -20.31 -3.52 -0.94
CA TYR A 160 -21.54 -3.50 -1.72
C TYR A 160 -21.45 -4.43 -2.94
N TRP A 161 -20.35 -4.38 -3.68
CA TRP A 161 -20.13 -5.26 -4.82
C TRP A 161 -20.08 -6.74 -4.40
N ASN A 162 -19.38 -7.07 -3.31
CA ASN A 162 -19.28 -8.44 -2.81
C ASN A 162 -20.62 -8.98 -2.30
N LEU A 163 -21.46 -8.15 -1.66
CA LEU A 163 -22.81 -8.53 -1.26
C LEU A 163 -23.70 -8.90 -2.46
N GLY A 164 -23.60 -8.14 -3.56
CA GLY A 164 -24.33 -8.42 -4.79
C GLY A 164 -23.80 -9.62 -5.58
N ASN A 165 -22.58 -10.10 -5.29
CA ASN A 165 -21.91 -11.19 -6.01
C ASN A 165 -21.56 -12.39 -5.10
N ASP A 166 -22.37 -12.67 -4.10
CA ASP A 166 -22.24 -13.84 -3.19
C ASP A 166 -20.84 -14.02 -2.60
N PHE A 167 -20.13 -12.93 -2.32
CA PHE A 167 -18.78 -12.93 -1.76
C PHE A 167 -17.78 -13.75 -2.61
N ILE A 168 -17.91 -13.72 -3.92
CA ILE A 168 -17.11 -14.53 -4.85
C ILE A 168 -15.60 -14.31 -4.64
N THR A 169 -15.18 -13.08 -4.35
CA THR A 169 -13.78 -12.74 -4.08
C THR A 169 -13.24 -13.52 -2.87
N TYR A 170 -13.98 -13.53 -1.77
CA TYR A 170 -13.59 -14.26 -0.56
C TYR A 170 -13.66 -15.77 -0.74
N LYS A 171 -14.67 -16.27 -1.44
CA LYS A 171 -14.79 -17.71 -1.77
C LYS A 171 -13.61 -18.19 -2.62
N PHE A 172 -13.15 -17.36 -3.58
CA PHE A 172 -12.01 -17.71 -4.41
C PHE A 172 -10.72 -17.78 -3.59
N HIS A 173 -10.46 -16.79 -2.75
CA HIS A 173 -9.26 -16.77 -1.92
C HIS A 173 -9.28 -17.84 -0.84
N SER A 174 -10.40 -18.08 -0.17
CA SER A 174 -10.52 -19.10 0.88
C SER A 174 -10.32 -20.51 0.31
N LYS A 175 -10.90 -20.83 -0.86
CA LYS A 175 -10.67 -22.12 -1.51
C LYS A 175 -9.19 -22.34 -1.82
N ARG A 176 -8.49 -21.32 -2.28
CA ARG A 176 -7.05 -21.43 -2.58
C ARG A 176 -6.20 -21.71 -1.35
N VAL A 177 -6.56 -21.11 -0.20
CA VAL A 177 -5.84 -21.33 1.07
C VAL A 177 -6.19 -22.67 1.70
N LEU A 178 -7.46 -23.07 1.69
CA LEU A 178 -7.93 -24.28 2.34
C LEU A 178 -7.57 -25.57 1.59
N HIS A 179 -7.44 -25.51 0.26
CA HIS A 179 -7.04 -26.67 -0.55
C HIS A 179 -5.53 -26.93 -0.58
N SER A 180 -4.73 -25.94 -0.26
CA SER A 180 -3.28 -26.10 -0.10
C SER A 180 -3.01 -26.45 1.36
N GLY A 181 -3.05 -27.72 1.73
CA GLY A 181 -2.56 -28.14 3.05
C GLY A 181 -1.16 -27.57 3.33
N ILE A 182 -0.74 -27.51 4.59
CA ILE A 182 0.59 -27.01 4.98
C ILE A 182 1.64 -27.85 4.25
N GLN A 183 2.16 -27.32 3.14
CA GLN A 183 3.23 -27.94 2.37
C GLN A 183 4.54 -27.26 2.73
N LEU A 184 5.45 -28.01 3.32
CA LEU A 184 6.78 -27.52 3.73
C LEU A 184 7.54 -26.90 2.54
N ALA A 185 7.39 -27.50 1.35
CA ALA A 185 7.97 -27.00 0.11
C ALA A 185 7.44 -25.61 -0.27
N SER A 186 6.16 -25.35 -0.09
CA SER A 186 5.56 -24.02 -0.34
C SER A 186 6.06 -22.97 0.65
N PHE A 187 6.27 -23.37 1.90
CA PHE A 187 6.80 -22.48 2.95
C PHE A 187 8.25 -22.08 2.65
N THR A 188 9.11 -23.03 2.27
CA THR A 188 10.50 -22.72 1.89
C THR A 188 10.58 -21.87 0.63
N GLN A 189 9.73 -22.12 -0.38
CA GLN A 189 9.64 -21.29 -1.57
C GLN A 189 9.19 -19.88 -1.25
N GLN A 190 8.25 -19.69 -0.31
CA GLN A 190 7.79 -18.39 0.11
C GLN A 190 8.89 -17.60 0.81
N ILE A 191 9.61 -18.19 1.76
CA ILE A 191 10.73 -17.55 2.46
C ILE A 191 11.84 -17.15 1.47
N LEU A 192 12.23 -18.07 0.57
CA LEU A 192 13.23 -17.76 -0.45
C LEU A 192 12.75 -16.68 -1.43
N GLY A 193 11.47 -16.72 -1.80
CA GLY A 193 10.86 -15.71 -2.63
C GLY A 193 10.89 -14.32 -1.96
N GLU A 194 10.46 -14.21 -0.72
CA GLU A 194 10.48 -12.95 0.03
C GLU A 194 11.90 -12.41 0.19
N PHE A 195 12.86 -13.29 0.53
CA PHE A 195 14.26 -12.90 0.64
C PHE A 195 14.81 -12.30 -0.65
N LEU A 196 14.52 -12.90 -1.81
CA LEU A 196 14.98 -12.42 -3.10
C LEU A 196 14.24 -11.16 -3.57
N TYR A 197 12.89 -11.09 -3.35
CA TYR A 197 12.07 -9.98 -3.84
C TYR A 197 12.21 -8.71 -3.00
N GLN A 198 12.42 -8.83 -1.68
CA GLN A 198 12.40 -7.70 -0.75
C GLN A 198 13.77 -7.08 -0.44
N ASN A 199 14.81 -7.37 -1.17
CA ASN A 199 16.18 -6.96 -0.87
C ASN A 199 16.78 -7.72 0.34
N PRO A 200 17.76 -8.61 0.11
CA PRO A 200 18.37 -9.45 1.15
C PRO A 200 18.96 -8.65 2.33
N LEU A 201 19.48 -7.44 2.07
CA LEU A 201 20.06 -6.58 3.11
C LEU A 201 19.01 -6.10 4.12
N VAL A 202 17.82 -5.75 3.63
CA VAL A 202 16.71 -5.33 4.51
C VAL A 202 16.19 -6.53 5.29
N TYR A 203 16.04 -7.68 4.64
CA TYR A 203 15.52 -8.90 5.27
C TYR A 203 16.42 -9.42 6.39
N ILE A 204 17.76 -9.29 6.26
CA ILE A 204 18.72 -9.71 7.30
C ILE A 204 18.79 -8.68 8.45
N SER A 205 18.48 -7.42 8.18
CA SER A 205 18.59 -6.34 9.18
C SER A 205 17.33 -6.12 10.02
N CYS A 206 16.22 -6.76 9.68
CA CYS A 206 14.95 -6.76 10.43
C CYS A 206 14.87 -7.95 11.38
#